data_3dc1dfd338ab9549a82edb14edfb4e44
#
_entry.id   3dc1dfd338ab9549a82edb14edfb4e44
#
_cell.length_a   1.000
_cell.length_b   1.000
_cell.length_c   1.000
_cell.angle_alpha   90.00
_cell.angle_beta   90.00
_cell.angle_gamma   90.00
#
_symmetry.space_group_name_H-M   'P 1'
#
loop_
_entity.id
_entity.type
_entity.pdbx_description
1 polymer ?
#
loop_
_entity_poly.entity_id
_entity_poly.type
_entity_poly.pdbx_seq_one_letter_code
_entity_poly.pdbx_strand_id
1 'polypeptide(L)'
;MNNNQYLKEILSNIKTIAVVGASSKPDKDSYRVMEALIKFGFEVFPVNPNYAGERILGKECYPNLKAINKKIDMVDIFRTKDFIFSLTKEAIEVKAEILWTQEGIIHEEAANFGRSAGLIVVMDECPKKILEE
;
A
#
# COMPACT_ATOMS: atom_id res chain seq x y z
N MET A 1 19.60 0.54 4.63
CA MET A 1 19.09 1.37 5.74
C MET A 1 18.01 2.32 5.21
N ASN A 2 16.84 2.25 5.80
CA ASN A 2 15.78 3.21 5.50
C ASN A 2 16.09 4.49 6.24
N ASN A 3 16.23 5.59 5.52
CA ASN A 3 16.26 6.87 6.19
C ASN A 3 15.04 7.67 5.74
N ASN A 4 14.59 8.54 6.62
CA ASN A 4 13.34 9.25 6.38
C ASN A 4 13.39 10.15 5.16
N GLN A 5 14.54 10.70 4.83
CA GLN A 5 14.71 11.53 3.64
C GLN A 5 14.44 10.72 2.37
N TYR A 6 15.00 9.52 2.28
CA TYR A 6 14.78 8.62 1.16
C TYR A 6 13.31 8.23 1.03
N LEU A 7 12.68 7.88 2.17
CA LEU A 7 11.26 7.49 2.17
C LEU A 7 10.37 8.65 1.77
N LYS A 8 10.69 9.86 2.22
CA LYS A 8 9.95 11.07 1.81
C LYS A 8 10.07 11.30 0.31
N GLU A 9 11.25 11.09 -0.26
CA GLU A 9 11.44 11.24 -1.70
C GLU A 9 10.60 10.25 -2.49
N ILE A 10 10.54 8.99 -2.04
CA ILE A 10 9.69 7.98 -2.68
C ILE A 10 8.24 8.48 -2.70
N LEU A 11 7.73 8.90 -1.53
CA LEU A 11 6.34 9.32 -1.41
C LEU A 11 6.05 10.60 -2.19
N SER A 12 7.02 11.49 -2.34
CA SER A 12 6.83 12.74 -3.06
C SER A 12 6.73 12.56 -4.57
N ASN A 13 7.14 11.42 -5.10
CA ASN A 13 7.18 11.15 -6.53
C ASN A 13 6.02 10.28 -7.04
N ILE A 14 5.04 9.99 -6.18
CA ILE A 14 3.92 9.13 -6.55
C ILE A 14 2.59 9.86 -6.33
N LYS A 15 1.53 9.34 -6.96
CA LYS A 15 0.20 9.93 -6.87
C LYS A 15 -0.87 8.94 -6.43
N THR A 16 -0.75 7.68 -6.83
CA THR A 16 -1.80 6.68 -6.63
C THR A 16 -1.32 5.58 -5.71
N ILE A 17 -2.14 5.27 -4.69
CA ILE A 17 -1.80 4.27 -3.70
C ILE A 17 -2.98 3.32 -3.51
N ALA A 18 -2.75 2.02 -3.69
CA ALA A 18 -3.74 1.01 -3.35
C ALA A 18 -3.48 0.55 -1.92
N VAL A 19 -4.49 0.63 -1.06
CA VAL A 19 -4.39 0.20 0.34
C VAL A 19 -5.04 -1.18 0.44
N VAL A 20 -4.21 -2.22 0.55
CA VAL A 20 -4.67 -3.61 0.60
C VAL A 20 -4.90 -4.04 2.05
N GLY A 21 -6.08 -4.58 2.32
CA GLY A 21 -6.51 -4.86 3.68
C GLY A 21 -7.23 -3.67 4.30
N ALA A 22 -7.79 -2.81 3.46
CA ALA A 22 -8.53 -1.63 3.91
C ALA A 22 -9.74 -2.03 4.75
N SER A 23 -10.13 -1.17 5.68
CA SER A 23 -11.24 -1.40 6.58
C SER A 23 -12.08 -0.14 6.71
N SER A 24 -13.38 -0.31 6.88
CA SER A 24 -14.29 0.81 7.14
C SER A 24 -14.32 1.19 8.63
N LYS A 25 -13.61 0.46 9.48
CA LYS A 25 -13.62 0.69 10.93
C LYS A 25 -12.59 1.73 11.33
N PRO A 26 -13.00 2.87 11.92
CA PRO A 26 -12.06 3.96 12.22
C PRO A 26 -10.95 3.62 13.21
N ASP A 27 -11.10 2.56 13.99
CA ASP A 27 -10.09 2.13 14.95
C ASP A 27 -8.99 1.27 14.33
N LYS A 28 -9.10 0.93 13.05
CA LYS A 28 -8.08 0.13 12.36
C LYS A 28 -6.97 1.01 11.82
N ASP A 29 -5.74 0.49 11.84
CA ASP A 29 -4.58 1.20 11.32
C ASP A 29 -4.75 1.55 9.85
N SER A 30 -5.29 0.62 9.06
CA SER A 30 -5.50 0.86 7.62
C SER A 30 -6.42 2.05 7.38
N TYR A 31 -7.44 2.21 8.20
CA TYR A 31 -8.35 3.35 8.08
C TYR A 31 -7.63 4.66 8.36
N ARG A 32 -6.88 4.71 9.47
CA ARG A 32 -6.15 5.92 9.86
C ARG A 32 -5.09 6.31 8.86
N VAL A 33 -4.36 5.33 8.33
CA VAL A 33 -3.34 5.60 7.32
C VAL A 33 -4.00 6.06 6.03
N MET A 34 -5.07 5.38 5.60
CA MET A 34 -5.80 5.77 4.40
C MET A 34 -6.31 7.21 4.49
N GLU A 35 -6.87 7.57 5.63
CA GLU A 35 -7.36 8.93 5.87
C GLU A 35 -6.22 9.95 5.72
N ALA A 36 -5.05 9.64 6.30
CA ALA A 36 -3.89 10.51 6.19
C ALA A 36 -3.41 10.65 4.75
N LEU A 37 -3.36 9.54 4.01
CA LEU A 37 -2.93 9.56 2.61
C LEU A 37 -3.85 10.45 1.76
N ILE A 38 -5.15 10.34 1.97
CA ILE A 38 -6.13 11.18 1.28
C ILE A 38 -5.89 12.65 1.64
N LYS A 39 -5.67 12.93 2.91
CA LYS A 39 -5.45 14.28 3.41
C LYS A 39 -4.18 14.90 2.80
N PHE A 40 -3.15 14.10 2.57
CA PHE A 40 -1.91 14.56 1.94
C PHE A 40 -2.01 14.65 0.41
N GLY A 41 -3.17 14.36 -0.17
CA GLY A 41 -3.44 14.60 -1.59
C GLY A 41 -3.25 13.41 -2.50
N PHE A 42 -3.02 12.20 -1.96
CA PHE A 42 -2.89 11.02 -2.80
C PHE A 42 -4.26 10.54 -3.28
N GLU A 43 -4.29 9.95 -4.46
CA GLU A 43 -5.46 9.22 -4.94
C GLU A 43 -5.37 7.81 -4.38
N VAL A 44 -6.34 7.43 -3.52
CA VAL A 44 -6.29 6.18 -2.76
C VAL A 44 -7.37 5.23 -3.22
N PHE A 45 -6.98 3.97 -3.43
CA PHE A 45 -7.89 2.89 -3.82
C PHE A 45 -7.90 1.84 -2.72
N PRO A 46 -8.98 1.75 -1.91
CA PRO A 46 -9.06 0.68 -0.91
C PRO A 46 -9.29 -0.66 -1.59
N VAL A 47 -8.62 -1.69 -1.09
CA VAL A 47 -8.73 -3.06 -1.63
C VAL A 47 -8.99 -4.02 -0.48
N ASN A 48 -10.12 -4.71 -0.52
CA ASN A 48 -10.45 -5.76 0.42
C ASN A 48 -11.67 -6.52 -0.11
N PRO A 49 -11.56 -7.84 -0.36
CA PRO A 49 -12.71 -8.59 -0.88
C PRO A 49 -13.93 -8.55 0.05
N ASN A 50 -13.72 -8.38 1.37
CA ASN A 50 -14.82 -8.33 2.33
C ASN A 50 -15.63 -7.04 2.26
N TYR A 51 -15.08 -5.98 1.67
CA TYR A 51 -15.75 -4.68 1.54
C TYR A 51 -15.95 -4.28 0.07
N ALA A 52 -15.76 -5.21 -0.86
CA ALA A 52 -15.85 -4.92 -2.28
C ALA A 52 -17.21 -4.32 -2.63
N GLY A 53 -17.20 -3.21 -3.37
CA GLY A 53 -18.39 -2.49 -3.77
C GLY A 53 -18.89 -1.47 -2.75
N GLU A 54 -18.39 -1.52 -1.52
CA GLU A 54 -18.73 -0.53 -0.50
C GLU A 54 -17.79 0.67 -0.61
N ARG A 55 -18.11 1.74 0.09
CA ARG A 55 -17.25 2.93 0.13
C ARG A 55 -16.57 3.03 1.49
N ILE A 56 -15.28 3.31 1.44
CA ILE A 56 -14.47 3.58 2.64
C ILE A 56 -13.89 4.98 2.46
N LEU A 57 -14.20 5.87 3.40
CA LEU A 57 -13.79 7.28 3.31
C LEU A 57 -14.14 7.90 1.96
N GLY A 58 -15.31 7.53 1.42
CA GLY A 58 -15.82 8.05 0.16
C GLY A 58 -15.19 7.41 -1.09
N LYS A 59 -14.31 6.44 -0.93
CA LYS A 59 -13.64 5.76 -2.06
C LYS A 59 -14.23 4.38 -2.26
N GLU A 60 -14.50 4.01 -3.50
CA GLU A 60 -14.99 2.67 -3.82
C GLU A 60 -13.93 1.62 -3.46
N CYS A 61 -14.36 0.55 -2.77
CA CYS A 61 -13.47 -0.54 -2.41
C CYS A 61 -13.49 -1.63 -3.47
N TYR A 62 -12.31 -2.09 -3.86
CA TYR A 62 -12.14 -3.09 -4.91
C TYR A 62 -11.82 -4.46 -4.31
N PRO A 63 -12.21 -5.56 -4.97
CA PRO A 63 -11.94 -6.91 -4.43
C PRO A 63 -10.47 -7.31 -4.51
N ASN A 64 -9.74 -6.77 -5.47
CA ASN A 64 -8.32 -7.08 -5.68
C ASN A 64 -7.67 -5.97 -6.50
N LEU A 65 -6.35 -6.05 -6.67
CA LEU A 65 -5.60 -5.02 -7.41
C LEU A 65 -5.99 -4.96 -8.89
N LYS A 66 -6.25 -6.11 -9.50
CA LYS A 66 -6.60 -6.16 -10.93
C LYS A 66 -7.90 -5.45 -11.26
N ALA A 67 -8.79 -5.36 -10.29
CA ALA A 67 -10.09 -4.70 -10.51
C ALA A 67 -9.95 -3.18 -10.63
N ILE A 68 -8.81 -2.62 -10.22
CA ILE A 68 -8.57 -1.19 -10.30
C ILE A 68 -8.15 -0.84 -11.72
N ASN A 69 -8.92 -0.01 -12.38
CA ASN A 69 -8.73 0.32 -13.81
C ASN A 69 -7.85 1.54 -14.00
N LYS A 70 -6.86 1.72 -13.12
CA LYS A 70 -5.96 2.87 -13.16
C LYS A 70 -4.56 2.43 -12.79
N LYS A 71 -3.56 3.22 -13.20
CA LYS A 71 -2.18 2.99 -12.83
C LYS A 71 -2.03 3.12 -11.31
N ILE A 72 -1.40 2.14 -10.69
CA ILE A 72 -1.10 2.12 -9.26
C ILE A 72 0.40 2.37 -9.10
N ASP A 73 0.76 3.44 -8.42
CA ASP A 73 2.17 3.73 -8.16
C ASP A 73 2.68 2.90 -6.98
N MET A 74 1.90 2.81 -5.92
CA MET A 74 2.32 2.12 -4.70
C MET A 74 1.22 1.20 -4.18
N VAL A 75 1.63 0.00 -3.75
CA VAL A 75 0.74 -0.93 -3.06
C VAL A 75 1.15 -0.94 -1.59
N ASP A 76 0.26 -0.43 -0.72
CA ASP A 76 0.48 -0.32 0.72
C ASP A 76 -0.32 -1.41 1.41
N ILE A 77 0.37 -2.36 2.06
CA ILE A 77 -0.22 -3.62 2.50
C ILE A 77 -0.47 -3.65 4.00
N PHE A 78 -1.74 -3.89 4.37
CA PHE A 78 -2.20 -4.07 5.74
C PHE A 78 -2.68 -5.52 5.92
N ARG A 79 -1.81 -6.47 5.63
CA ARG A 79 -2.09 -7.88 5.80
C ARG A 79 -0.96 -8.54 6.57
N THR A 80 -1.22 -9.69 7.16
CA THR A 80 -0.19 -10.44 7.88
C THR A 80 0.85 -10.98 6.91
N LYS A 81 1.98 -11.40 7.47
CA LYS A 81 3.15 -11.85 6.70
C LYS A 81 2.80 -12.92 5.66
N ASP A 82 1.84 -13.79 5.98
CA ASP A 82 1.42 -14.90 5.12
C ASP A 82 0.97 -14.45 3.72
N PHE A 83 0.47 -13.23 3.60
CA PHE A 83 -0.10 -12.71 2.35
C PHE A 83 0.90 -11.92 1.52
N ILE A 84 2.07 -11.60 2.10
CA ILE A 84 2.97 -10.64 1.46
C ILE A 84 3.53 -11.15 0.14
N PHE A 85 3.94 -12.42 0.09
CA PHE A 85 4.52 -12.97 -1.13
C PHE A 85 3.54 -12.96 -2.30
N SER A 86 2.30 -13.42 -2.06
CA SER A 86 1.29 -13.42 -3.12
C SER A 86 0.89 -12.01 -3.54
N LEU A 87 0.83 -11.07 -2.60
CA LEU A 87 0.52 -9.68 -2.91
C LEU A 87 1.66 -9.01 -3.69
N THR A 88 2.90 -9.43 -3.44
CA THR A 88 4.03 -8.96 -4.22
C THR A 88 3.88 -9.37 -5.69
N LYS A 89 3.46 -10.62 -5.93
CA LYS A 89 3.19 -11.09 -7.29
C LYS A 89 2.08 -10.27 -7.95
N GLU A 90 1.01 -9.99 -7.22
CA GLU A 90 -0.09 -9.18 -7.75
C GLU A 90 0.37 -7.76 -8.08
N ALA A 91 1.20 -7.16 -7.23
CA ALA A 91 1.73 -5.83 -7.47
C ALA A 91 2.57 -5.80 -8.76
N ILE A 92 3.36 -6.84 -8.99
CA ILE A 92 4.15 -6.97 -10.21
C ILE A 92 3.23 -7.09 -11.43
N GLU A 93 2.16 -7.90 -11.32
CA GLU A 93 1.22 -8.09 -12.42
C GLU A 93 0.53 -6.80 -12.84
N VAL A 94 0.16 -5.96 -11.88
CA VAL A 94 -0.48 -4.67 -12.19
C VAL A 94 0.54 -3.57 -12.46
N LYS A 95 1.82 -3.91 -12.50
CA LYS A 95 2.92 -2.99 -12.83
C LYS A 95 3.04 -1.81 -11.87
N ALA A 96 2.80 -2.06 -10.59
CA ALA A 96 3.06 -1.07 -9.56
C ALA A 96 4.57 -0.79 -9.48
N GLU A 97 4.94 0.37 -8.98
CA GLU A 97 6.34 0.76 -8.84
C GLU A 97 6.88 0.44 -7.47
N ILE A 98 6.04 0.53 -6.46
CA ILE A 98 6.46 0.41 -5.06
C ILE A 98 5.57 -0.59 -4.33
N LEU A 99 6.20 -1.46 -3.53
CA LEU A 99 5.54 -2.34 -2.57
C LEU A 99 5.91 -1.87 -1.19
N TRP A 100 4.91 -1.66 -0.33
CA TRP A 100 5.15 -1.12 1.02
C TRP A 100 4.44 -1.98 2.06
N THR A 101 5.17 -2.41 3.11
CA THR A 101 4.56 -3.13 4.23
C THR A 101 4.69 -2.32 5.50
N GLN A 102 3.74 -2.51 6.41
CA GLN A 102 3.64 -1.74 7.64
C GLN A 102 4.67 -2.16 8.69
N GLU A 103 4.76 -1.35 9.75
CA GLU A 103 5.65 -1.64 10.88
C GLU A 103 5.42 -3.06 11.40
N GLY A 104 6.51 -3.77 11.64
CA GLY A 104 6.47 -5.13 12.14
C GLY A 104 6.32 -6.21 11.08
N ILE A 105 6.13 -5.84 9.81
CA ILE A 105 5.92 -6.80 8.73
C ILE A 105 7.14 -6.82 7.81
N ILE A 106 7.93 -7.87 7.94
CA ILE A 106 9.12 -8.09 7.11
C ILE A 106 9.05 -9.48 6.51
N HIS A 107 9.25 -9.58 5.20
CA HIS A 107 9.27 -10.85 4.48
C HIS A 107 10.41 -10.77 3.46
N GLU A 108 11.57 -11.29 3.84
CA GLU A 108 12.78 -11.13 3.03
C GLU A 108 12.69 -11.77 1.65
N GLU A 109 12.09 -12.95 1.57
CA GLU A 109 11.93 -13.63 0.29
C GLU A 109 11.06 -12.83 -0.67
N ALA A 110 9.97 -12.26 -0.16
CA ALA A 110 9.09 -11.42 -0.98
C ALA A 110 9.81 -10.14 -1.41
N ALA A 111 10.61 -9.55 -0.51
CA ALA A 111 11.38 -8.35 -0.83
C ALA A 111 12.37 -8.62 -1.96
N ASN A 112 13.09 -9.72 -1.88
CA ASN A 112 14.06 -10.10 -2.91
C ASN A 112 13.37 -10.38 -4.24
N PHE A 113 12.25 -11.09 -4.20
CA PHE A 113 11.45 -11.39 -5.38
C PHE A 113 10.96 -10.12 -6.04
N GLY A 114 10.40 -9.20 -5.25
CA GLY A 114 9.89 -7.93 -5.76
C GLY A 114 10.99 -7.07 -6.38
N ARG A 115 12.13 -6.97 -5.70
CA ARG A 115 13.26 -6.19 -6.22
C ARG A 115 13.80 -6.78 -7.51
N SER A 116 13.85 -8.11 -7.61
CA SER A 116 14.28 -8.79 -8.84
C SER A 116 13.38 -8.46 -10.02
N ALA A 117 12.11 -8.18 -9.76
CA ALA A 117 11.14 -7.83 -10.80
C ALA A 117 11.05 -6.33 -11.04
N GLY A 118 11.90 -5.54 -10.39
CA GLY A 118 11.97 -4.09 -10.61
C GLY A 118 11.18 -3.24 -9.63
N LEU A 119 10.55 -3.84 -8.62
CA LEU A 119 9.84 -3.05 -7.60
C LEU A 119 10.82 -2.37 -6.66
N ILE A 120 10.46 -1.17 -6.23
CA ILE A 120 11.04 -0.57 -5.03
C ILE A 120 10.28 -1.19 -3.85
N VAL A 121 10.98 -1.79 -2.91
CA VAL A 121 10.36 -2.46 -1.77
C VAL A 121 10.75 -1.75 -0.48
N VAL A 122 9.74 -1.33 0.27
CA VAL A 122 9.90 -0.73 1.60
C VAL A 122 9.11 -1.59 2.58
N MET A 123 9.74 -2.07 3.63
CA MET A 123 9.09 -2.89 4.65
C MET A 123 9.33 -2.32 6.03
N ASP A 124 8.39 -2.62 6.95
CA ASP A 124 8.51 -2.23 8.36
C ASP A 124 8.50 -0.71 8.55
N GLU A 125 7.65 0.00 7.79
CA GLU A 125 7.53 1.44 7.87
C GLU A 125 6.07 1.86 7.77
N CYS A 126 5.71 3.00 8.38
CA CYS A 126 4.37 3.55 8.27
C CYS A 126 4.40 4.82 7.44
N PRO A 127 3.74 4.87 6.26
CA PRO A 127 3.80 6.06 5.41
C PRO A 127 3.18 7.29 6.07
N LYS A 128 2.15 7.09 6.90
CA LYS A 128 1.54 8.20 7.65
C LYS A 128 2.57 8.90 8.54
N LYS A 129 3.38 8.12 9.28
CA LYS A 129 4.41 8.67 10.15
C LYS A 129 5.48 9.43 9.37
N ILE A 130 5.85 8.92 8.21
CA ILE A 130 6.84 9.57 7.34
C ILE A 130 6.30 10.92 6.85
N LEU A 131 5.06 10.94 6.40
CA LEU A 131 4.44 12.15 5.86
C LEU A 131 4.21 13.22 6.93
N GLU A 132 3.99 12.81 8.18
CA GLU A 132 3.70 13.73 9.28
C GLU A 132 4.95 14.30 9.95
N GLU A 133 6.12 13.87 9.56
CA GLU A 133 7.36 14.40 10.12
C GLU A 133 7.70 15.78 9.60
#